data_5867aafcc2745c6fc45585359978b863
#
_entry.id   5867aafcc2745c6fc45585359978b863
#
_cell.length_a   1.000
_cell.length_b   1.000
_cell.length_c   1.000
_cell.angle_alpha   90.00
_cell.angle_beta   90.00
_cell.angle_gamma   90.00
#
_symmetry.space_group_name_H-M   'P 1'
#
loop_
_entity.id
_entity.type
_entity.pdbx_description
1 polymer ?
#
loop_
_entity_poly.entity_id
_entity_poly.type
_entity_poly.pdbx_seq_one_letter_code
_entity_poly.pdbx_strand_id
1 'polypeptide(L)'
;MITVDTQACLIPLPLAVIVAEKHPLARAALAALLSYDGCRVFQADSPKAAISLIDSVSSVAVLLADLDMLEWQSVVQHAVQGTDALIIGMEEHQPISKLYDMKACGIRLCLEKPINYSVLQTAIWNQLGLRYAPKLALNRRSVDQQQKTAIAF
;
A
#
# COMPACT_ATOMS: atom_id res chain seq x y z
N MET A 1 -29.44 -5.40 19.30
CA MET A 1 -28.13 -6.04 19.52
C MET A 1 -27.20 -5.67 18.41
N ILE A 2 -26.15 -4.96 18.75
CA ILE A 2 -25.16 -4.56 17.75
C ILE A 2 -24.39 -5.81 17.40
N THR A 3 -24.61 -6.32 16.20
CA THR A 3 -23.68 -7.27 15.61
C THR A 3 -22.36 -6.52 15.46
N VAL A 4 -21.47 -6.76 16.39
CA VAL A 4 -20.09 -6.33 16.19
C VAL A 4 -19.69 -6.86 14.83
N ASP A 5 -19.33 -5.96 13.96
CA ASP A 5 -18.79 -6.36 12.69
C ASP A 5 -17.47 -7.10 12.94
N THR A 6 -17.60 -8.40 13.19
CA THR A 6 -16.47 -9.27 13.46
C THR A 6 -15.53 -9.33 12.25
N GLN A 7 -16.00 -8.91 11.07
CA GLN A 7 -15.15 -8.83 9.90
C GLN A 7 -14.12 -7.69 10.00
N ALA A 8 -14.47 -6.60 10.64
CA ALA A 8 -13.50 -5.51 10.89
C ALA A 8 -12.35 -5.95 11.80
N CYS A 9 -12.53 -7.02 12.56
CA CYS A 9 -11.52 -7.57 13.45
C CYS A 9 -10.67 -8.67 12.82
N LEU A 10 -10.89 -9.00 11.55
CA LEU A 10 -10.17 -10.09 10.88
C LEU A 10 -8.82 -9.68 10.29
N ILE A 11 -8.53 -8.38 10.24
CA ILE A 11 -7.21 -7.90 9.82
C ILE A 11 -6.29 -7.97 11.04
N PRO A 12 -5.28 -8.86 11.02
CA PRO A 12 -4.39 -8.98 12.16
C PRO A 12 -3.56 -7.70 12.33
N LEU A 13 -3.48 -7.24 13.58
CA LEU A 13 -2.63 -6.13 13.96
C LEU A 13 -1.39 -6.67 14.68
N PRO A 14 -0.20 -6.09 14.45
CA PRO A 14 0.09 -4.98 13.54
C PRO A 14 -0.06 -5.37 12.07
N LEU A 15 -0.39 -4.40 11.22
CA LEU A 15 -0.52 -4.63 9.78
C LEU A 15 0.81 -5.08 9.16
N ALA A 16 0.76 -6.14 8.38
CA ALA A 16 1.90 -6.59 7.59
C ALA A 16 1.91 -5.85 6.25
N VAL A 17 2.94 -5.09 6.00
CA VAL A 17 3.10 -4.26 4.79
C VAL A 17 4.36 -4.68 4.05
N ILE A 18 4.23 -4.97 2.76
CA ILE A 18 5.37 -5.19 1.88
C ILE A 18 5.62 -3.91 1.10
N VAL A 19 6.83 -3.39 1.16
CA VAL A 19 7.30 -2.25 0.38
C VAL A 19 8.20 -2.77 -0.73
N ALA A 20 7.65 -2.87 -1.93
CA ALA A 20 8.39 -3.26 -3.13
C ALA A 20 8.78 -2.00 -3.90
N GLU A 21 9.99 -1.52 -3.69
CA GLU A 21 10.53 -0.28 -4.25
C GLU A 21 11.98 -0.51 -4.64
N LYS A 22 12.31 -0.24 -5.90
CA LYS A 22 13.68 -0.43 -6.39
C LYS A 22 14.68 0.57 -5.80
N HIS A 23 14.21 1.80 -5.52
CA HIS A 23 15.08 2.88 -5.04
C HIS A 23 15.35 2.71 -3.54
N PRO A 24 16.60 2.49 -3.12
CA PRO A 24 16.90 2.13 -1.73
C PRO A 24 16.53 3.20 -0.71
N LEU A 25 16.72 4.48 -1.01
CA LEU A 25 16.40 5.56 -0.08
C LEU A 25 14.88 5.71 0.09
N ALA A 26 14.13 5.68 -0.99
CA ALA A 26 12.68 5.76 -0.95
C ALA A 26 12.09 4.55 -0.21
N ARG A 27 12.61 3.36 -0.48
CA ARG A 27 12.20 2.13 0.19
C ARG A 27 12.45 2.20 1.71
N ALA A 28 13.66 2.61 2.10
CA ALA A 28 14.02 2.73 3.51
C ALA A 28 13.19 3.79 4.23
N ALA A 29 12.94 4.92 3.60
CA ALA A 29 12.12 5.99 4.17
C ALA A 29 10.68 5.54 4.43
N LEU A 30 10.05 4.91 3.46
CA LEU A 30 8.70 4.36 3.61
C LEU A 30 8.65 3.30 4.70
N ALA A 31 9.62 2.40 4.70
CA ALA A 31 9.69 1.35 5.72
C ALA A 31 9.84 1.91 7.13
N ALA A 32 10.67 2.93 7.30
CA ALA A 32 10.87 3.58 8.60
C ALA A 32 9.59 4.25 9.10
N LEU A 33 8.91 4.98 8.25
CA LEU A 33 7.67 5.69 8.60
C LEU A 33 6.53 4.71 8.94
N LEU A 34 6.36 3.68 8.15
CA LEU A 34 5.36 2.64 8.41
C LEU A 34 5.67 1.86 9.70
N SER A 35 6.93 1.55 9.94
CA SER A 35 7.35 0.88 11.18
C SER A 35 7.11 1.76 12.40
N TYR A 36 7.35 3.07 12.28
CA TYR A 36 7.06 4.04 13.34
C TYR A 36 5.56 4.06 13.68
N ASP A 37 4.71 3.87 12.69
CA ASP A 37 3.24 3.79 12.89
C ASP A 37 2.78 2.42 13.38
N GLY A 38 3.69 1.50 13.65
CA GLY A 38 3.37 0.22 14.25
C GLY A 38 3.12 -0.90 13.24
N CYS A 39 3.39 -0.70 11.95
CA CYS A 39 3.28 -1.76 10.97
C CYS A 39 4.47 -2.73 11.04
N ARG A 40 4.23 -3.98 10.67
CA ARG A 40 5.28 -4.94 10.37
C ARG A 40 5.67 -4.75 8.91
N VAL A 41 6.86 -4.25 8.66
CA VAL A 41 7.29 -3.87 7.32
C VAL A 41 8.34 -4.81 6.77
N PHE A 42 8.13 -5.23 5.54
CA PHE A 42 9.03 -6.09 4.78
C PHE A 42 9.44 -5.37 3.51
N GLN A 43 10.73 -5.33 3.21
CA GLN A 43 11.27 -4.58 2.09
C GLN A 43 11.71 -5.51 0.97
N ALA A 44 11.38 -5.14 -0.27
CA ALA A 44 11.82 -5.83 -1.49
C ALA A 44 12.37 -4.80 -2.48
N ASP A 45 13.54 -5.09 -3.03
CA ASP A 45 14.23 -4.25 -4.01
C ASP A 45 14.03 -4.71 -5.46
N SER A 46 13.33 -5.83 -5.64
CA SER A 46 13.16 -6.47 -6.94
C SER A 46 11.84 -7.23 -7.00
N PRO A 47 11.32 -7.53 -8.20
CA PRO A 47 10.14 -8.37 -8.35
C PRO A 47 10.30 -9.74 -7.69
N LYS A 48 11.45 -10.37 -7.85
CA LYS A 48 11.72 -11.67 -7.25
C LYS A 48 11.65 -11.62 -5.73
N ALA A 49 12.27 -10.62 -5.12
CA ALA A 49 12.23 -10.44 -3.68
C ALA A 49 10.79 -10.17 -3.18
N ALA A 50 10.04 -9.35 -3.92
CA ALA A 50 8.65 -9.05 -3.59
C ALA A 50 7.77 -10.31 -3.63
N ILE A 51 7.88 -11.11 -4.67
CA ILE A 51 7.14 -12.36 -4.82
C ILE A 51 7.49 -13.33 -3.69
N SER A 52 8.75 -13.44 -3.34
CA SER A 52 9.21 -14.27 -2.24
C SER A 52 8.59 -13.85 -0.90
N LEU A 53 8.49 -12.55 -0.65
CA LEU A 53 7.83 -12.02 0.54
C LEU A 53 6.32 -12.28 0.53
N ILE A 54 5.67 -12.10 -0.61
CA ILE A 54 4.23 -12.39 -0.75
C ILE A 54 3.94 -13.84 -0.35
N ASP A 55 4.80 -14.77 -0.74
CA ASP A 55 4.64 -16.18 -0.42
C ASP A 55 4.94 -16.52 1.04
N SER A 56 5.86 -15.80 1.67
CA SER A 56 6.37 -16.16 2.99
C SER A 56 5.75 -15.37 4.14
N VAL A 57 5.29 -14.15 3.89
CA VAL A 57 4.70 -13.31 4.93
C VAL A 57 3.25 -13.71 5.16
N SER A 58 2.94 -14.01 6.42
CA SER A 58 1.58 -14.36 6.81
C SER A 58 0.67 -13.13 6.85
N SER A 59 -0.49 -13.23 6.22
CA SER A 59 -1.55 -12.21 6.27
C SER A 59 -1.09 -10.81 5.84
N VAL A 60 -0.53 -10.71 4.64
CA VAL A 60 -0.16 -9.41 4.06
C VAL A 60 -1.40 -8.53 3.93
N ALA A 61 -1.38 -7.38 4.60
CA ALA A 61 -2.49 -6.42 4.56
C ALA A 61 -2.34 -5.42 3.42
N VAL A 62 -1.12 -4.99 3.12
CA VAL A 62 -0.84 -3.97 2.10
C VAL A 62 0.41 -4.34 1.32
N LEU A 63 0.33 -4.19 0.01
CA LEU A 63 1.48 -4.21 -0.88
C LEU A 63 1.64 -2.83 -1.50
N LEU A 64 2.76 -2.17 -1.25
CA LEU A 64 3.17 -0.97 -1.96
C LEU A 64 4.05 -1.41 -3.12
N ALA A 65 3.58 -1.18 -4.34
CA ALA A 65 4.25 -1.67 -5.54
C ALA A 65 4.79 -0.52 -6.40
N ASP A 66 6.10 -0.49 -6.59
CA ASP A 66 6.78 0.42 -7.49
C ASP A 66 6.46 0.04 -8.93
N LEU A 67 5.68 0.86 -9.62
CA LEU A 67 5.25 0.62 -11.00
C LEU A 67 6.28 1.12 -12.03
N ASP A 68 7.37 1.70 -11.56
CA ASP A 68 8.54 2.00 -12.38
C ASP A 68 9.53 0.83 -12.42
N MET A 69 9.26 -0.20 -11.63
CA MET A 69 10.03 -1.43 -11.60
C MET A 69 9.64 -2.32 -12.80
N LEU A 70 10.63 -2.87 -13.48
CA LEU A 70 10.35 -3.85 -14.53
C LEU A 70 9.61 -5.05 -13.95
N GLU A 71 8.67 -5.61 -14.72
CA GLU A 71 7.87 -6.77 -14.30
C GLU A 71 6.99 -6.54 -13.05
N TRP A 72 6.63 -5.30 -12.77
CA TRP A 72 5.73 -5.00 -11.65
C TRP A 72 4.39 -5.74 -11.77
N GLN A 73 3.92 -6.00 -13.01
CA GLN A 73 2.68 -6.74 -13.25
C GLN A 73 2.71 -8.13 -12.64
N SER A 74 3.85 -8.81 -12.71
CA SER A 74 4.03 -10.12 -12.11
C SER A 74 3.90 -10.08 -10.59
N VAL A 75 4.44 -9.06 -9.96
CA VAL A 75 4.33 -8.85 -8.51
C VAL A 75 2.88 -8.66 -8.11
N VAL A 76 2.20 -7.76 -8.79
CA VAL A 76 0.79 -7.43 -8.50
C VAL A 76 -0.10 -8.64 -8.75
N GLN A 77 0.07 -9.33 -9.85
CA GLN A 77 -0.69 -10.53 -10.17
C GLN A 77 -0.50 -11.62 -9.12
N HIS A 78 0.73 -11.82 -8.69
CA HIS A 78 1.06 -12.80 -7.66
C HIS A 78 0.36 -12.46 -6.32
N ALA A 79 0.34 -11.20 -5.95
CA ALA A 79 -0.35 -10.74 -4.75
C ALA A 79 -1.86 -10.91 -4.84
N VAL A 80 -2.45 -10.57 -6.00
CA VAL A 80 -3.90 -10.72 -6.23
C VAL A 80 -4.33 -12.18 -6.14
N GLN A 81 -3.53 -13.09 -6.68
CA GLN A 81 -3.85 -14.52 -6.69
C GLN A 81 -3.65 -15.19 -5.33
N GLY A 82 -2.68 -14.73 -4.55
CA GLY A 82 -2.28 -15.39 -3.31
C GLY A 82 -2.69 -14.70 -2.02
N THR A 83 -3.21 -13.48 -2.08
CA THR A 83 -3.54 -12.69 -0.88
C THR A 83 -4.80 -11.84 -1.09
N ASP A 84 -5.33 -11.34 0.01
CA ASP A 84 -6.38 -10.31 0.01
C ASP A 84 -5.81 -8.91 0.27
N ALA A 85 -4.50 -8.73 0.05
CA ALA A 85 -3.83 -7.48 0.34
C ALA A 85 -4.39 -6.31 -0.48
N LEU A 86 -4.46 -5.14 0.15
CA LEU A 86 -4.67 -3.89 -0.54
C LEU A 86 -3.40 -3.58 -1.37
N ILE A 87 -3.57 -3.38 -2.67
CA ILE A 87 -2.45 -3.08 -3.55
C ILE A 87 -2.48 -1.60 -3.92
N ILE A 88 -1.42 -0.91 -3.54
CA ILE A 88 -1.21 0.51 -3.85
C ILE A 88 -0.01 0.62 -4.78
N GLY A 89 -0.24 1.16 -5.97
CA GLY A 89 0.82 1.44 -6.92
C GLY A 89 1.51 2.77 -6.63
N MET A 90 2.79 2.85 -6.96
CA MET A 90 3.59 4.07 -6.84
C MET A 90 4.33 4.30 -8.14
N GLU A 91 4.22 5.48 -8.75
CA GLU A 91 4.96 5.80 -9.96
C GLU A 91 5.19 7.29 -10.16
N GLU A 92 6.20 7.64 -10.98
CA GLU A 92 6.53 9.02 -11.28
C GLU A 92 5.53 9.67 -12.23
N HIS A 93 5.05 8.91 -13.21
CA HIS A 93 4.11 9.38 -14.22
C HIS A 93 2.94 8.44 -14.35
N GLN A 94 1.75 9.00 -14.48
CA GLN A 94 0.50 8.25 -14.61
C GLN A 94 -0.17 8.54 -15.95
N PRO A 95 0.34 8.03 -17.08
CA PRO A 95 -0.35 8.17 -18.35
C PRO A 95 -1.70 7.44 -18.31
N ILE A 96 -2.71 8.02 -18.93
CA ILE A 96 -4.09 7.50 -18.90
C ILE A 96 -4.17 6.03 -19.33
N SER A 97 -3.41 5.64 -20.34
CA SER A 97 -3.38 4.25 -20.79
C SER A 97 -2.93 3.29 -19.69
N LYS A 98 -1.97 3.70 -18.88
CA LYS A 98 -1.44 2.89 -17.80
C LYS A 98 -2.42 2.76 -16.63
N LEU A 99 -3.28 3.77 -16.41
CA LEU A 99 -4.31 3.72 -15.37
C LEU A 99 -5.31 2.57 -15.61
N TYR A 100 -5.69 2.32 -16.86
CA TYR A 100 -6.55 1.19 -17.18
C TYR A 100 -5.90 -0.15 -16.88
N ASP A 101 -4.61 -0.28 -17.21
CA ASP A 101 -3.85 -1.51 -16.94
C ASP A 101 -3.73 -1.75 -15.44
N MET A 102 -3.50 -0.71 -14.66
CA MET A 102 -3.40 -0.79 -13.20
C MET A 102 -4.69 -1.31 -12.57
N LYS A 103 -5.83 -0.73 -12.96
CA LYS A 103 -7.13 -1.15 -12.45
C LYS A 103 -7.44 -2.60 -12.82
N ALA A 104 -7.17 -2.98 -14.07
CA ALA A 104 -7.39 -4.34 -14.55
C ALA A 104 -6.53 -5.36 -13.81
N CYS A 105 -5.33 -4.98 -13.36
CA CYS A 105 -4.46 -5.85 -12.58
C CYS A 105 -4.85 -6.01 -11.11
N GLY A 106 -5.77 -5.19 -10.60
CA GLY A 106 -6.20 -5.24 -9.20
C GLY A 106 -5.57 -4.20 -8.29
N ILE A 107 -4.90 -3.19 -8.85
CA ILE A 107 -4.40 -2.05 -8.08
C ILE A 107 -5.58 -1.17 -7.69
N ARG A 108 -5.73 -0.92 -6.39
CA ARG A 108 -6.88 -0.15 -5.87
C ARG A 108 -6.63 1.33 -5.87
N LEU A 109 -5.38 1.74 -5.77
CA LEU A 109 -4.98 3.12 -5.61
C LEU A 109 -3.59 3.30 -6.20
N CYS A 110 -3.35 4.41 -6.86
CA CYS A 110 -2.02 4.76 -7.34
C CYS A 110 -1.60 6.12 -6.80
N LEU A 111 -0.40 6.19 -6.25
CA LEU A 111 0.19 7.41 -5.72
C LEU A 111 1.33 7.87 -6.62
N GLU A 112 1.38 9.18 -6.85
CA GLU A 112 2.47 9.79 -7.59
C GLU A 112 3.70 9.95 -6.70
N LYS A 113 4.88 9.66 -7.24
CA LYS A 113 6.15 9.90 -6.57
C LYS A 113 6.57 11.36 -6.72
N PRO A 114 7.21 11.96 -5.73
CA PRO A 114 7.59 11.40 -4.43
C PRO A 114 6.37 11.18 -3.53
N ILE A 115 6.37 10.06 -2.81
CA ILE A 115 5.22 9.68 -1.99
C ILE A 115 5.06 10.64 -0.82
N ASN A 116 3.88 11.25 -0.72
CA ASN A 116 3.50 11.97 0.48
C ASN A 116 2.99 10.98 1.52
N TYR A 117 3.70 10.86 2.62
CA TYR A 117 3.41 9.84 3.60
C TYR A 117 2.03 10.01 4.26
N SER A 118 1.58 11.25 4.50
CA SER A 118 0.25 11.50 5.07
C SER A 118 -0.87 11.02 4.15
N VAL A 119 -0.70 11.18 2.84
CA VAL A 119 -1.64 10.65 1.84
C VAL A 119 -1.65 9.13 1.87
N LEU A 120 -0.48 8.51 1.93
CA LEU A 120 -0.36 7.05 2.01
C LEU A 120 -1.04 6.50 3.25
N GLN A 121 -0.76 7.08 4.41
CA GLN A 121 -1.39 6.68 5.68
C GLN A 121 -2.91 6.72 5.59
N THR A 122 -3.44 7.85 5.13
CA THR A 122 -4.90 8.04 5.00
C THR A 122 -5.49 7.03 4.02
N ALA A 123 -4.83 6.78 2.91
CA ALA A 123 -5.27 5.81 1.92
C ALA A 123 -5.35 4.40 2.50
N ILE A 124 -4.33 3.98 3.24
CA ILE A 124 -4.31 2.66 3.88
C ILE A 124 -5.48 2.52 4.85
N TRP A 125 -5.63 3.48 5.77
CA TRP A 125 -6.67 3.40 6.78
C TRP A 125 -8.07 3.46 6.18
N ASN A 126 -8.30 4.32 5.21
CA ASN A 126 -9.60 4.42 4.54
C ASN A 126 -9.95 3.16 3.75
N GLN A 127 -9.01 2.62 2.99
CA GLN A 127 -9.24 1.45 2.16
C GLN A 127 -9.44 0.17 2.97
N LEU A 128 -8.76 0.04 4.09
CA LEU A 128 -8.93 -1.12 4.96
C LEU A 128 -10.13 -0.98 5.90
N GLY A 129 -10.85 0.14 5.86
CA GLY A 129 -11.99 0.37 6.75
C GLY A 129 -11.61 0.52 8.21
N LEU A 130 -10.37 0.86 8.50
CA LEU A 130 -9.91 1.08 9.84
C LEU A 130 -10.40 2.44 10.33
N ARG A 131 -11.15 2.42 11.41
CA ARG A 131 -11.78 3.63 11.96
C ARG A 131 -10.80 4.54 12.68
N TYR A 132 -9.59 4.05 12.92
CA TYR A 132 -8.70 4.72 13.84
C TYR A 132 -7.24 4.42 13.57
N ALA A 133 -6.48 5.50 13.43
CA ALA A 133 -5.03 5.47 13.43
C ALA A 133 -4.57 6.64 14.32
N PRO A 134 -4.12 6.36 15.55
CA PRO A 134 -3.89 7.42 16.55
C PRO A 134 -2.94 8.50 16.12
N LYS A 135 -1.93 8.14 15.34
CA LYS A 135 -0.92 9.09 14.88
C LYS A 135 -1.35 9.89 13.68
N LEU A 136 -2.43 9.47 13.00
CA LEU A 136 -2.96 10.12 11.80
C LEU A 136 -4.01 11.16 12.10
N ALA A 137 -4.67 11.08 13.25
CA ALA A 137 -5.72 12.00 13.66
C ALA A 137 -5.20 13.43 13.84
N LEU A 138 -3.90 13.62 13.89
CA LEU A 138 -3.27 14.90 14.21
C LEU A 138 -3.20 15.89 13.06
N ASN A 139 -3.52 15.49 11.82
CA ASN A 139 -3.26 16.35 10.66
C ASN A 139 -4.31 16.26 9.56
N ARG A 140 -5.59 16.25 9.91
CA ARG A 140 -6.68 16.17 8.93
C ARG A 140 -6.66 17.29 7.89
N ARG A 141 -6.20 18.50 8.26
CA ARG A 141 -6.17 19.65 7.34
C ARG A 141 -5.13 19.52 6.23
N SER A 142 -3.98 18.92 6.52
CA SER A 142 -2.98 18.68 5.49
C SER A 142 -3.32 17.49 4.60
N VAL A 143 -4.08 16.53 5.10
CA VAL A 143 -4.50 15.36 4.35
C VAL A 143 -5.46 15.71 3.22
N ASP A 144 -6.41 16.62 3.46
CA ASP A 144 -7.40 17.00 2.44
C ASP A 144 -6.75 17.67 1.21
N GLN A 145 -5.67 18.40 1.39
CA GLN A 145 -4.93 18.99 0.26
C GLN A 145 -4.07 17.96 -0.47
N GLN A 146 -3.60 16.94 0.23
CA GLN A 146 -2.68 15.96 -0.30
C GLN A 146 -3.37 14.80 -1.01
N GLN A 147 -4.65 14.56 -0.73
CA GLN A 147 -5.45 13.55 -1.44
C GLN A 147 -5.58 13.82 -2.94
N LYS A 148 -5.28 15.05 -3.37
CA LYS A 148 -5.28 15.39 -4.80
C LYS A 148 -4.21 14.66 -5.60
N THR A 149 -3.21 14.07 -4.94
CA THR A 149 -2.14 13.31 -5.60
C THR A 149 -2.44 11.81 -5.64
N ALA A 150 -3.55 11.38 -5.07
CA ALA A 150 -3.96 9.97 -5.05
C ALA A 150 -5.08 9.73 -6.05
N ILE A 151 -4.93 8.67 -6.84
CA ILE A 151 -5.96 8.24 -7.79
C ILE A 151 -6.51 6.90 -7.31
N ALA A 152 -7.79 6.88 -6.96
CA ALA A 152 -8.52 5.67 -6.57
C ALA A 152 -9.17 5.00 -7.79
N PHE A 153 -9.10 3.71 -7.83
CA PHE A 153 -9.70 2.89 -8.87
C PHE A 153 -10.93 2.14 -8.38
#